data_8db3c793eafa3de59bf46203ee2c0c45
#
_entry.id   8db3c793eafa3de59bf46203ee2c0c45
#
_cell.length_a   1.000
_cell.length_b   1.000
_cell.length_c   1.000
_cell.angle_alpha   90.00
_cell.angle_beta   90.00
_cell.angle_gamma   90.00
#
_symmetry.space_group_name_H-M   'P 1'
#
loop_
_entity.id
_entity.type
_entity.pdbx_description
1 polymer ?
#
loop_
_entity_poly.entity_id
_entity_poly.type
_entity_poly.pdbx_seq_one_letter_code
_entity_poly.pdbx_strand_id
1 'polypeptide(L)'
;LLNIKKRKRKMKKKKMQIISIINQKGGVGKTTTVINLAAGLSQQNKKILVIDLDPQGNATTGLGLSNMENSTGTIYGVLNGTKEISEVIKKTQFENLDLITSNVDLSGLEVETAEDANRAFILKLKLTTYLNNSRGLYDYILIDCPPSLSLLTVMALVSSHSLVVPLQAEFFALEGLTQLMKTIERIKVSLNPELMIRGILLTMYDKRNKLSSQVEKEARDYFNEKVYSTVIPRNVRLSEAPSHGMPVLIYDKSCPGSKSYFSFTDEFLNQESTIWSTA
;
A
#
# COMPACT_ATOMS: atom_id res chain seq x y z
N LEU A 1 4.07 48.42 26.78
CA LEU A 1 4.58 47.90 25.51
C LEU A 1 4.83 46.40 25.68
N LEU A 2 3.79 45.58 25.46
CA LEU A 2 3.81 44.12 25.54
C LEU A 2 4.40 43.55 24.27
N ASN A 3 5.55 42.92 24.39
CA ASN A 3 6.26 42.22 23.35
C ASN A 3 5.60 40.86 23.07
N ILE A 4 4.67 40.80 22.12
CA ILE A 4 4.07 39.53 21.63
C ILE A 4 5.05 38.89 20.66
N LYS A 5 5.97 38.08 21.20
CA LYS A 5 6.76 37.15 20.36
C LYS A 5 5.84 36.08 19.80
N LYS A 6 5.32 36.30 18.58
CA LYS A 6 4.71 35.23 17.76
C LYS A 6 5.78 34.16 17.52
N ARG A 7 5.77 33.10 18.30
CA ARG A 7 6.46 31.86 17.97
C ARG A 7 5.81 31.28 16.69
N LYS A 8 6.38 31.58 15.53
CA LYS A 8 6.12 30.81 14.31
C LYS A 8 6.56 29.36 14.61
N ARG A 9 5.63 28.48 14.97
CA ARG A 9 5.86 27.04 14.91
C ARG A 9 6.23 26.75 13.46
N LYS A 10 7.51 26.47 13.18
CA LYS A 10 7.93 25.85 11.91
C LYS A 10 7.16 24.54 11.83
N MET A 11 6.10 24.49 11.05
CA MET A 11 5.47 23.23 10.68
C MET A 11 6.58 22.39 10.02
N LYS A 12 7.05 21.34 10.70
CA LYS A 12 7.94 20.35 10.09
C LYS A 12 7.24 19.90 8.80
N LYS A 13 7.83 20.12 7.66
CA LYS A 13 7.29 19.70 6.36
C LYS A 13 7.09 18.18 6.45
N LYS A 14 5.84 17.73 6.34
CA LYS A 14 5.49 16.30 6.45
C LYS A 14 6.29 15.56 5.37
N LYS A 15 7.09 14.57 5.78
CA LYS A 15 7.93 13.79 4.86
C LYS A 15 7.01 12.82 4.10
N MET A 16 7.10 12.80 2.77
CA MET A 16 6.40 11.83 1.93
C MET A 16 6.70 10.40 2.39
N GLN A 17 5.70 9.53 2.36
CA GLN A 17 5.80 8.14 2.79
C GLN A 17 5.58 7.17 1.64
N ILE A 18 6.47 6.16 1.53
CA ILE A 18 6.29 5.01 0.63
C ILE A 18 5.85 3.83 1.49
N ILE A 19 4.71 3.24 1.15
CA ILE A 19 4.07 2.20 1.96
C ILE A 19 3.66 1.05 1.05
N SER A 20 4.16 -0.14 1.34
CA SER A 20 3.74 -1.36 0.64
C SER A 20 2.64 -2.08 1.40
N ILE A 21 1.67 -2.59 0.66
CA ILE A 21 0.61 -3.44 1.19
C ILE A 21 0.94 -4.87 0.78
N ILE A 22 1.33 -5.70 1.75
CA ILE A 22 1.88 -7.03 1.50
C ILE A 22 1.21 -8.13 2.30
N ASN A 23 1.09 -9.29 1.68
CA ASN A 23 0.89 -10.59 2.32
C ASN A 23 1.22 -11.69 1.29
N GLN A 24 1.83 -12.77 1.74
CA GLN A 24 2.17 -13.92 0.88
C GLN A 24 0.93 -14.67 0.37
N LYS A 25 -0.17 -14.59 1.12
CA LYS A 25 -1.42 -15.26 0.76
C LYS A 25 -2.18 -14.44 -0.28
N GLY A 26 -2.65 -15.14 -1.32
CA GLY A 26 -3.59 -14.60 -2.29
C GLY A 26 -4.97 -14.34 -1.66
N GLY A 27 -5.70 -13.37 -2.19
CA GLY A 27 -7.09 -13.13 -1.82
C GLY A 27 -7.34 -12.50 -0.44
N VAL A 28 -6.31 -12.10 0.33
CA VAL A 28 -6.49 -11.50 1.67
C VAL A 28 -6.89 -10.01 1.64
N GLY A 29 -7.10 -9.42 0.47
CA GLY A 29 -7.53 -8.03 0.32
C GLY A 29 -6.39 -7.01 0.22
N LYS A 30 -5.21 -7.37 -0.28
CA LYS A 30 -4.09 -6.44 -0.54
C LYS A 30 -4.53 -5.32 -1.47
N THR A 31 -4.87 -5.65 -2.70
CA THR A 31 -5.33 -4.71 -3.73
C THR A 31 -6.55 -3.91 -3.29
N THR A 32 -7.52 -4.57 -2.66
CA THR A 32 -8.71 -3.90 -2.10
C THR A 32 -8.30 -2.85 -1.07
N THR A 33 -7.31 -3.16 -0.23
CA THR A 33 -6.79 -2.22 0.78
C THR A 33 -6.05 -1.06 0.12
N VAL A 34 -5.19 -1.32 -0.88
CA VAL A 34 -4.49 -0.25 -1.63
C VAL A 34 -5.49 0.72 -2.23
N ILE A 35 -6.45 0.22 -3.01
CA ILE A 35 -7.45 1.03 -3.73
C ILE A 35 -8.25 1.89 -2.75
N ASN A 36 -8.76 1.29 -1.68
CA ASN A 36 -9.66 1.99 -0.77
C ASN A 36 -8.92 2.90 0.21
N LEU A 37 -7.71 2.54 0.66
CA LEU A 37 -6.87 3.45 1.43
C LEU A 37 -6.45 4.66 0.58
N ALA A 38 -6.04 4.43 -0.68
CA ALA A 38 -5.70 5.51 -1.60
C ALA A 38 -6.86 6.48 -1.80
N ALA A 39 -8.06 5.96 -2.06
CA ALA A 39 -9.28 6.77 -2.21
C ALA A 39 -9.66 7.51 -0.91
N GLY A 40 -9.56 6.85 0.25
CA GLY A 40 -9.83 7.49 1.54
C GLY A 40 -8.86 8.63 1.83
N LEU A 41 -7.57 8.43 1.59
CA LEU A 41 -6.54 9.46 1.76
C LEU A 41 -6.74 10.63 0.78
N SER A 42 -7.08 10.35 -0.49
CA SER A 42 -7.31 11.40 -1.50
C SER A 42 -8.53 12.27 -1.14
N GLN A 43 -9.59 11.69 -0.60
CA GLN A 43 -10.75 12.43 -0.08
C GLN A 43 -10.41 13.31 1.13
N GLN A 44 -9.31 13.00 1.83
CA GLN A 44 -8.75 13.83 2.89
C GLN A 44 -7.67 14.81 2.38
N ASN A 45 -7.75 15.18 1.10
CA ASN A 45 -6.85 16.12 0.42
C ASN A 45 -5.36 15.71 0.48
N LYS A 46 -5.06 14.40 0.53
CA LYS A 46 -3.70 13.88 0.37
C LYS A 46 -3.46 13.56 -1.10
N LYS A 47 -2.27 13.88 -1.59
CA LYS A 47 -1.84 13.53 -2.95
C LYS A 47 -1.22 12.14 -2.94
N ILE A 48 -1.81 11.22 -3.67
CA ILE A 48 -1.47 9.80 -3.65
C ILE A 48 -0.98 9.36 -5.02
N LEU A 49 0.12 8.61 -5.02
CA LEU A 49 0.53 7.79 -6.16
C LEU A 49 0.36 6.32 -5.76
N VAL A 50 -0.41 5.58 -6.52
CA VAL A 50 -0.45 4.12 -6.42
C VAL A 50 0.52 3.54 -7.45
N ILE A 51 1.29 2.53 -7.06
CA ILE A 51 2.11 1.72 -7.96
C ILE A 51 1.55 0.30 -7.90
N ASP A 52 1.00 -0.15 -9.01
CA ASP A 52 0.58 -1.53 -9.17
C ASP A 52 1.82 -2.36 -9.52
N LEU A 53 2.25 -3.22 -8.61
CA LEU A 53 3.43 -4.07 -8.79
C LEU A 53 3.04 -5.56 -8.94
N ASP A 54 1.75 -5.85 -9.10
CA ASP A 54 1.26 -7.18 -9.39
C ASP A 54 1.09 -7.35 -10.91
N PRO A 55 1.72 -8.35 -11.55
CA PRO A 55 1.54 -8.63 -12.98
C PRO A 55 0.08 -8.84 -13.40
N GLN A 56 -0.80 -9.19 -12.46
CA GLN A 56 -2.23 -9.35 -12.74
C GLN A 56 -2.96 -8.01 -12.96
N GLY A 57 -2.37 -6.87 -12.60
CA GLY A 57 -2.94 -5.55 -12.85
C GLY A 57 -4.27 -5.28 -12.14
N ASN A 58 -4.48 -5.88 -10.96
CA ASN A 58 -5.76 -5.77 -10.26
C ASN A 58 -6.00 -4.36 -9.70
N ALA A 59 -4.97 -3.65 -9.23
CA ALA A 59 -5.11 -2.26 -8.82
C ALA A 59 -5.34 -1.34 -10.04
N THR A 60 -4.71 -1.66 -11.16
CA THR A 60 -4.91 -0.98 -12.45
C THR A 60 -6.37 -1.05 -12.88
N THR A 61 -6.95 -2.25 -12.91
CA THR A 61 -8.37 -2.46 -13.23
C THR A 61 -9.29 -1.79 -12.22
N GLY A 62 -9.02 -1.96 -10.93
CA GLY A 62 -9.87 -1.45 -9.85
C GLY A 62 -9.88 0.07 -9.72
N LEU A 63 -8.93 0.78 -10.35
CA LEU A 63 -8.90 2.24 -10.48
C LEU A 63 -9.35 2.73 -11.87
N GLY A 64 -9.88 1.85 -12.71
CA GLY A 64 -10.55 2.20 -13.97
C GLY A 64 -9.63 2.42 -15.16
N LEU A 65 -8.36 1.94 -15.12
CA LEU A 65 -7.39 2.17 -16.20
C LEU A 65 -7.07 0.93 -17.07
N SER A 66 -7.78 -0.18 -16.88
CA SER A 66 -7.53 -1.44 -17.60
C SER A 66 -7.70 -1.36 -19.13
N ASN A 67 -8.52 -0.43 -19.61
CA ASN A 67 -8.83 -0.24 -21.03
C ASN A 67 -7.92 0.81 -21.72
N MET A 68 -6.99 1.42 -20.98
CA MET A 68 -6.06 2.35 -21.60
C MET A 68 -4.96 1.54 -22.31
N GLU A 69 -5.00 1.53 -23.63
CA GLU A 69 -3.95 0.97 -24.46
C GLU A 69 -2.56 1.39 -23.95
N ASN A 70 -1.58 0.51 -24.09
CA ASN A 70 -0.21 0.61 -23.56
C ASN A 70 0.63 1.76 -24.15
N SER A 71 0.00 2.85 -24.64
CA SER A 71 0.67 3.95 -25.33
C SER A 71 1.69 4.71 -24.47
N THR A 72 1.52 4.73 -23.14
CA THR A 72 2.39 5.49 -22.22
C THR A 72 3.32 4.63 -21.37
N GLY A 73 3.21 3.30 -21.46
CA GLY A 73 4.02 2.37 -20.68
C GLY A 73 3.44 2.05 -19.29
N THR A 74 4.10 1.13 -18.61
CA THR A 74 3.72 0.58 -17.30
C THR A 74 4.92 0.57 -16.37
N ILE A 75 4.75 0.10 -15.13
CA ILE A 75 5.86 -0.10 -14.18
C ILE A 75 6.95 -1.02 -14.74
N TYR A 76 6.61 -1.97 -15.61
CA TYR A 76 7.58 -2.82 -16.28
C TYR A 76 8.61 -2.00 -17.07
N GLY A 77 8.17 -1.01 -17.86
CA GLY A 77 9.09 -0.13 -18.60
C GLY A 77 10.03 0.67 -17.71
N VAL A 78 9.60 1.02 -16.50
CA VAL A 78 10.46 1.69 -15.51
C VAL A 78 11.53 0.73 -14.97
N LEU A 79 11.12 -0.50 -14.63
CA LEU A 79 11.99 -1.48 -14.00
C LEU A 79 12.99 -2.10 -14.98
N ASN A 80 12.64 -2.23 -16.26
CA ASN A 80 13.57 -2.66 -17.31
C ASN A 80 14.44 -1.53 -17.88
N GLY A 81 14.24 -0.29 -17.41
CA GLY A 81 15.06 0.87 -17.77
C GLY A 81 14.68 1.57 -19.07
N THR A 82 13.59 1.17 -19.74
CA THR A 82 13.14 1.79 -21.02
C THR A 82 12.31 3.06 -20.82
N LYS A 83 11.81 3.30 -19.58
CA LYS A 83 10.98 4.45 -19.22
C LYS A 83 11.43 5.08 -17.90
N GLU A 84 11.13 6.37 -17.75
CA GLU A 84 11.21 7.05 -16.46
C GLU A 84 9.85 7.06 -15.76
N ILE A 85 9.85 7.18 -14.42
CA ILE A 85 8.61 7.21 -13.63
C ILE A 85 7.65 8.29 -14.10
N SER A 86 8.16 9.48 -14.43
CA SER A 86 7.33 10.61 -14.90
C SER A 86 6.58 10.34 -16.21
N GLU A 87 7.08 9.42 -17.04
CA GLU A 87 6.46 9.09 -18.33
C GLU A 87 5.29 8.12 -18.21
N VAL A 88 5.24 7.34 -17.10
CA VAL A 88 4.27 6.26 -16.91
C VAL A 88 3.19 6.57 -15.87
N ILE A 89 3.29 7.71 -15.18
CA ILE A 89 2.24 8.15 -14.25
C ILE A 89 0.98 8.52 -15.04
N LYS A 90 -0.14 7.92 -14.67
CA LYS A 90 -1.45 8.15 -15.26
C LYS A 90 -2.37 8.84 -14.25
N LYS A 91 -3.11 9.83 -14.71
CA LYS A 91 -4.19 10.43 -13.94
C LYS A 91 -5.36 9.46 -13.87
N THR A 92 -5.90 9.24 -12.68
CA THR A 92 -7.17 8.53 -12.53
C THR A 92 -8.35 9.52 -12.63
N GLN A 93 -9.56 9.00 -12.69
CA GLN A 93 -10.76 9.82 -12.59
C GLN A 93 -10.99 10.40 -11.17
N PHE A 94 -10.17 10.03 -10.19
CA PHE A 94 -10.29 10.45 -8.80
C PHE A 94 -9.30 11.57 -8.51
N GLU A 95 -9.79 12.67 -7.93
CA GLU A 95 -8.95 13.80 -7.57
C GLU A 95 -7.84 13.40 -6.58
N ASN A 96 -6.64 13.95 -6.76
CA ASN A 96 -5.47 13.69 -5.92
C ASN A 96 -4.98 12.22 -5.91
N LEU A 97 -5.39 11.39 -6.88
CA LEU A 97 -5.02 10.00 -6.98
C LEU A 97 -4.48 9.68 -8.38
N ASP A 98 -3.20 9.42 -8.47
CA ASP A 98 -2.50 8.99 -9.67
C ASP A 98 -2.09 7.53 -9.57
N LEU A 99 -1.85 6.88 -10.71
CA LEU A 99 -1.51 5.46 -10.80
C LEU A 99 -0.36 5.22 -11.78
N ILE A 100 0.58 4.36 -11.40
CA ILE A 100 1.46 3.65 -12.33
C ILE A 100 0.88 2.26 -12.51
N THR A 101 0.50 1.94 -13.75
CA THR A 101 -0.20 0.70 -14.10
C THR A 101 0.75 -0.48 -14.22
N SER A 102 0.23 -1.69 -14.10
CA SER A 102 0.91 -2.95 -14.34
C SER A 102 0.33 -3.69 -15.54
N ASN A 103 1.09 -4.68 -16.03
CA ASN A 103 0.63 -5.64 -17.01
C ASN A 103 1.41 -6.96 -16.87
N VAL A 104 1.03 -7.97 -17.66
CA VAL A 104 1.61 -9.32 -17.62
C VAL A 104 3.12 -9.35 -17.91
N ASP A 105 3.65 -8.38 -18.67
CA ASP A 105 5.07 -8.32 -19.03
C ASP A 105 5.95 -8.23 -17.77
N LEU A 106 5.43 -7.67 -16.67
CA LEU A 106 6.12 -7.60 -15.39
C LEU A 106 6.54 -8.98 -14.85
N SER A 107 5.86 -10.05 -15.25
CA SER A 107 6.22 -11.44 -14.89
C SER A 107 7.60 -11.86 -15.42
N GLY A 108 8.06 -11.28 -16.52
CA GLY A 108 9.37 -11.59 -17.14
C GLY A 108 10.55 -10.95 -16.39
N LEU A 109 10.32 -9.91 -15.63
CA LEU A 109 11.37 -9.08 -15.02
C LEU A 109 12.36 -9.87 -14.16
N GLU A 110 11.89 -10.88 -13.43
CA GLU A 110 12.75 -11.69 -12.55
C GLU A 110 13.81 -12.46 -13.33
N VAL A 111 13.44 -12.97 -14.52
CA VAL A 111 14.36 -13.67 -15.43
C VAL A 111 15.28 -12.67 -16.13
N GLU A 112 14.74 -11.58 -16.63
CA GLU A 112 15.48 -10.54 -17.36
C GLU A 112 16.57 -9.87 -16.49
N THR A 113 16.31 -9.76 -15.18
CA THR A 113 17.26 -9.14 -14.24
C THR A 113 18.06 -10.14 -13.43
N ALA A 114 18.06 -11.44 -13.80
CA ALA A 114 18.68 -12.51 -13.02
C ALA A 114 20.17 -12.26 -12.75
N GLU A 115 20.89 -11.70 -13.70
CA GLU A 115 22.33 -11.41 -13.61
C GLU A 115 22.65 -10.08 -12.90
N ASP A 116 21.65 -9.21 -12.68
CA ASP A 116 21.86 -7.93 -11.98
C ASP A 116 21.93 -8.15 -10.46
N ALA A 117 23.12 -8.02 -9.88
CA ALA A 117 23.33 -8.12 -8.44
C ALA A 117 22.53 -7.06 -7.64
N ASN A 118 22.14 -5.95 -8.26
CA ASN A 118 21.41 -4.84 -7.63
C ASN A 118 19.91 -4.87 -7.93
N ARG A 119 19.39 -5.93 -8.56
CA ARG A 119 17.99 -6.05 -8.98
C ARG A 119 16.97 -5.71 -7.88
N ALA A 120 17.27 -6.04 -6.63
CA ALA A 120 16.40 -5.70 -5.50
C ALA A 120 16.24 -4.19 -5.26
N PHE A 121 17.16 -3.38 -5.73
CA PHE A 121 17.21 -1.92 -5.51
C PHE A 121 16.69 -1.10 -6.69
N ILE A 122 16.36 -1.72 -7.84
CA ILE A 122 15.95 -1.01 -9.07
C ILE A 122 14.80 -0.04 -8.78
N LEU A 123 13.71 -0.50 -8.16
CA LEU A 123 12.56 0.35 -7.83
C LEU A 123 12.95 1.49 -6.88
N LYS A 124 13.75 1.21 -5.87
CA LYS A 124 14.23 2.23 -4.91
C LYS A 124 15.04 3.32 -5.60
N LEU A 125 15.93 2.95 -6.52
CA LEU A 125 16.77 3.89 -7.27
C LEU A 125 15.91 4.78 -8.18
N LYS A 126 14.98 4.17 -8.94
CA LYS A 126 14.05 4.92 -9.81
C LYS A 126 13.17 5.87 -9.02
N LEU A 127 12.59 5.43 -7.89
CA LEU A 127 11.81 6.29 -7.01
C LEU A 127 12.64 7.42 -6.41
N THR A 128 13.87 7.13 -5.96
CA THR A 128 14.75 8.15 -5.39
C THR A 128 15.08 9.23 -6.41
N THR A 129 15.44 8.85 -7.65
CA THR A 129 15.71 9.78 -8.74
C THR A 129 14.49 10.65 -9.04
N TYR A 130 13.33 10.05 -9.19
CA TYR A 130 12.08 10.76 -9.45
C TYR A 130 11.75 11.77 -8.33
N LEU A 131 11.82 11.35 -7.07
CA LEU A 131 11.47 12.17 -5.92
C LEU A 131 12.44 13.33 -5.68
N ASN A 132 13.71 13.17 -6.01
CA ASN A 132 14.69 14.26 -5.95
C ASN A 132 14.37 15.37 -6.95
N ASN A 133 13.85 15.00 -8.14
CA ASN A 133 13.49 15.94 -9.19
C ASN A 133 12.09 16.53 -9.03
N SER A 134 11.21 15.84 -8.27
CA SER A 134 9.77 16.14 -8.19
C SER A 134 9.30 16.32 -6.74
N ARG A 135 10.05 17.07 -5.94
CA ARG A 135 9.80 17.25 -4.50
C ARG A 135 8.40 17.79 -4.20
N GLY A 136 7.69 17.08 -3.35
CA GLY A 136 6.41 17.54 -2.77
C GLY A 136 5.19 17.33 -3.67
N LEU A 137 5.28 16.50 -4.72
CA LEU A 137 4.14 16.14 -5.56
C LEU A 137 3.15 15.23 -4.83
N TYR A 138 3.64 14.29 -4.01
CA TYR A 138 2.82 13.32 -3.30
C TYR A 138 3.06 13.36 -1.79
N ASP A 139 2.01 13.06 -1.02
CA ASP A 139 2.09 12.81 0.42
C ASP A 139 2.40 11.33 0.69
N TYR A 140 1.81 10.44 -0.14
CA TYR A 140 1.98 8.99 -0.04
C TYR A 140 2.20 8.35 -1.40
N ILE A 141 3.06 7.33 -1.42
CA ILE A 141 3.16 6.36 -2.50
C ILE A 141 2.72 5.01 -1.90
N LEU A 142 1.67 4.41 -2.43
CA LEU A 142 1.17 3.10 -2.03
C LEU A 142 1.55 2.07 -3.08
N ILE A 143 2.18 0.97 -2.67
CA ILE A 143 2.61 -0.11 -3.57
C ILE A 143 1.72 -1.32 -3.34
N ASP A 144 0.99 -1.76 -4.39
CA ASP A 144 0.27 -3.03 -4.40
C ASP A 144 1.22 -4.16 -4.78
N CYS A 145 1.34 -5.17 -3.93
CA CYS A 145 2.30 -6.26 -4.09
C CYS A 145 1.63 -7.56 -4.51
N PRO A 146 2.30 -8.38 -5.36
CA PRO A 146 1.80 -9.71 -5.72
C PRO A 146 1.69 -10.64 -4.51
N PRO A 147 0.92 -11.77 -4.63
CA PRO A 147 0.72 -12.72 -3.54
C PRO A 147 1.88 -13.73 -3.40
N SER A 148 3.12 -13.26 -3.51
CA SER A 148 4.32 -14.10 -3.42
C SER A 148 5.47 -13.30 -2.82
N LEU A 149 6.49 -13.98 -2.32
CA LEU A 149 7.77 -13.37 -1.95
C LEU A 149 8.76 -13.39 -3.13
N SER A 150 8.28 -13.00 -4.30
CA SER A 150 9.09 -12.84 -5.52
C SER A 150 10.02 -11.63 -5.43
N LEU A 151 10.86 -11.47 -6.44
CA LEU A 151 11.72 -10.29 -6.60
C LEU A 151 10.92 -8.97 -6.51
N LEU A 152 9.72 -8.91 -7.11
CA LEU A 152 8.86 -7.72 -7.06
C LEU A 152 8.49 -7.32 -5.64
N THR A 153 8.13 -8.30 -4.79
CA THR A 153 7.84 -8.04 -3.38
C THR A 153 9.10 -7.57 -2.63
N VAL A 154 10.27 -8.16 -2.93
CA VAL A 154 11.54 -7.70 -2.34
C VAL A 154 11.83 -6.26 -2.76
N MET A 155 11.67 -5.90 -4.03
CA MET A 155 11.81 -4.52 -4.53
C MET A 155 10.89 -3.55 -3.79
N ALA A 156 9.63 -3.93 -3.56
CA ALA A 156 8.67 -3.13 -2.80
C ALA A 156 9.14 -2.91 -1.36
N LEU A 157 9.57 -3.96 -0.66
CA LEU A 157 10.08 -3.90 0.72
C LEU A 157 11.33 -3.02 0.84
N VAL A 158 12.26 -3.15 -0.11
CA VAL A 158 13.50 -2.35 -0.16
C VAL A 158 13.21 -0.87 -0.40
N SER A 159 12.15 -0.56 -1.14
CA SER A 159 11.76 0.80 -1.49
C SER A 159 10.89 1.50 -0.43
N SER A 160 10.28 0.73 0.49
CA SER A 160 9.28 1.25 1.42
C SER A 160 9.86 1.77 2.72
N HIS A 161 9.18 2.78 3.30
CA HIS A 161 9.41 3.23 4.67
C HIS A 161 8.64 2.35 5.67
N SER A 162 7.43 1.91 5.29
CA SER A 162 6.62 1.08 6.16
C SER A 162 5.68 0.15 5.39
N LEU A 163 5.12 -0.82 6.12
CA LEU A 163 4.26 -1.87 5.58
C LEU A 163 2.91 -1.88 6.28
N VAL A 164 1.84 -2.10 5.52
CA VAL A 164 0.54 -2.54 6.02
C VAL A 164 0.33 -3.98 5.60
N VAL A 165 -0.09 -4.82 6.54
CA VAL A 165 -0.29 -6.26 6.32
C VAL A 165 -1.77 -6.60 6.47
N PRO A 166 -2.54 -6.69 5.38
CA PRO A 166 -3.89 -7.24 5.42
C PRO A 166 -3.84 -8.71 5.82
N LEU A 167 -4.63 -9.10 6.83
CA LEU A 167 -4.70 -10.44 7.37
C LEU A 167 -6.14 -10.93 7.38
N GLN A 168 -6.46 -11.93 6.57
CA GLN A 168 -7.77 -12.56 6.62
C GLN A 168 -7.92 -13.35 7.92
N ALA A 169 -9.03 -13.12 8.65
CA ALA A 169 -9.30 -13.77 9.94
C ALA A 169 -9.74 -15.23 9.75
N GLU A 170 -8.79 -16.16 9.51
CA GLU A 170 -8.98 -17.58 9.28
C GLU A 170 -7.89 -18.45 9.94
N PHE A 171 -8.07 -19.76 9.96
CA PHE A 171 -7.31 -20.71 10.79
C PHE A 171 -5.78 -20.62 10.62
N PHE A 172 -5.27 -20.56 9.40
CA PHE A 172 -3.81 -20.51 9.15
C PHE A 172 -3.25 -19.08 9.08
N ALA A 173 -4.03 -18.07 9.46
CA ALA A 173 -3.64 -16.69 9.31
C ALA A 173 -2.37 -16.33 10.11
N LEU A 174 -2.27 -16.78 11.34
CA LEU A 174 -1.16 -16.43 12.23
C LEU A 174 0.14 -17.16 11.88
N GLU A 175 0.05 -18.40 11.39
CA GLU A 175 1.21 -19.14 10.90
C GLU A 175 1.82 -18.41 9.68
N GLY A 176 0.99 -18.08 8.69
CA GLY A 176 1.43 -17.33 7.52
C GLY A 176 1.99 -15.95 7.87
N LEU A 177 1.36 -15.28 8.86
CA LEU A 177 1.85 -13.99 9.35
C LEU A 177 3.23 -14.14 10.03
N THR A 178 3.43 -15.18 10.83
CA THR A 178 4.73 -15.43 11.49
C THR A 178 5.85 -15.67 10.46
N GLN A 179 5.57 -16.41 9.40
CA GLN A 179 6.53 -16.62 8.31
C GLN A 179 6.83 -15.32 7.57
N LEU A 180 5.81 -14.51 7.30
CA LEU A 180 5.98 -13.18 6.70
C LEU A 180 6.85 -12.28 7.58
N MET A 181 6.63 -12.26 8.90
CA MET A 181 7.43 -11.47 9.85
C MET A 181 8.92 -11.87 9.82
N LYS A 182 9.23 -13.15 9.76
CA LYS A 182 10.62 -13.64 9.62
C LYS A 182 11.27 -13.14 8.33
N THR A 183 10.51 -13.11 7.24
CA THR A 183 11.01 -12.59 5.96
C THR A 183 11.23 -11.09 5.99
N ILE A 184 10.28 -10.33 6.55
CA ILE A 184 10.42 -8.88 6.74
C ILE A 184 11.67 -8.56 7.57
N GLU A 185 11.91 -9.32 8.65
CA GLU A 185 13.09 -9.12 9.50
C GLU A 185 14.40 -9.39 8.74
N ARG A 186 14.46 -10.43 7.89
CA ARG A 186 15.64 -10.68 7.03
C ARG A 186 15.89 -9.53 6.06
N ILE A 187 14.83 -9.03 5.40
CA ILE A 187 14.94 -7.86 4.51
C ILE A 187 15.40 -6.63 5.27
N LYS A 188 14.86 -6.41 6.46
CA LYS A 188 15.23 -5.29 7.32
C LYS A 188 16.71 -5.33 7.69
N VAL A 189 17.21 -6.48 8.13
CA VAL A 189 18.61 -6.63 8.51
C VAL A 189 19.56 -6.46 7.32
N SER A 190 19.20 -6.97 6.14
CA SER A 190 20.13 -7.10 5.01
C SER A 190 20.00 -5.98 3.97
N LEU A 191 18.81 -5.43 3.74
CA LEU A 191 18.51 -4.58 2.58
C LEU A 191 17.88 -3.24 2.94
N ASN A 192 17.07 -3.16 4.01
CA ASN A 192 16.37 -1.94 4.40
C ASN A 192 16.20 -1.82 5.92
N PRO A 193 17.23 -1.39 6.66
CA PRO A 193 17.19 -1.33 8.13
C PRO A 193 16.11 -0.41 8.71
N GLU A 194 15.65 0.58 7.94
CA GLU A 194 14.63 1.53 8.39
C GLU A 194 13.19 1.04 8.14
N LEU A 195 13.03 -0.14 7.53
CA LEU A 195 11.71 -0.67 7.24
C LEU A 195 10.91 -0.94 8.51
N MET A 196 9.70 -0.43 8.59
CA MET A 196 8.81 -0.59 9.74
C MET A 196 7.50 -1.30 9.36
N ILE A 197 6.99 -2.12 10.27
CA ILE A 197 5.61 -2.61 10.17
C ILE A 197 4.72 -1.53 10.77
N ARG A 198 3.92 -0.87 9.92
CA ARG A 198 2.98 0.16 10.33
C ARG A 198 1.78 -0.44 11.04
N GLY A 199 1.27 -1.55 10.50
CA GLY A 199 0.19 -2.25 11.17
C GLY A 199 -0.35 -3.45 10.38
N ILE A 200 -1.13 -4.26 11.10
CA ILE A 200 -1.84 -5.44 10.60
C ILE A 200 -3.32 -5.09 10.54
N LEU A 201 -3.94 -5.22 9.37
CA LEU A 201 -5.35 -4.93 9.14
C LEU A 201 -6.13 -6.24 8.99
N LEU A 202 -7.00 -6.54 9.93
CA LEU A 202 -7.89 -7.69 9.83
C LEU A 202 -8.93 -7.46 8.73
N THR A 203 -9.02 -8.42 7.80
CA THR A 203 -9.89 -8.35 6.62
C THR A 203 -10.84 -9.53 6.55
N MET A 204 -11.89 -9.39 5.75
CA MET A 204 -12.94 -10.43 5.58
C MET A 204 -13.50 -10.94 6.90
N TYR A 205 -13.54 -10.06 7.89
CA TYR A 205 -13.97 -10.38 9.24
C TYR A 205 -15.48 -10.69 9.27
N ASP A 206 -15.86 -11.81 9.87
CA ASP A 206 -17.26 -12.14 10.13
C ASP A 206 -17.49 -12.27 11.65
N LYS A 207 -18.20 -11.29 12.22
CA LYS A 207 -18.52 -11.24 13.66
C LYS A 207 -19.32 -12.46 14.16
N ARG A 208 -20.01 -13.17 13.26
CA ARG A 208 -20.78 -14.38 13.60
C ARG A 208 -19.92 -15.62 13.68
N ASN A 209 -18.70 -15.56 13.13
CA ASN A 209 -17.77 -16.69 13.11
C ASN A 209 -16.84 -16.62 14.33
N LYS A 210 -16.95 -17.60 15.23
CA LYS A 210 -16.11 -17.73 16.43
C LYS A 210 -14.61 -17.78 16.08
N LEU A 211 -14.27 -18.41 14.96
CA LEU A 211 -12.88 -18.47 14.49
C LEU A 211 -12.32 -17.07 14.19
N SER A 212 -13.10 -16.20 13.55
CA SER A 212 -12.66 -14.82 13.29
C SER A 212 -12.34 -14.08 14.59
N SER A 213 -13.18 -14.23 15.61
CA SER A 213 -12.96 -13.60 16.92
C SER A 213 -11.76 -14.19 17.66
N GLN A 214 -11.51 -15.50 17.51
CA GLN A 214 -10.33 -16.15 18.08
C GLN A 214 -9.05 -15.65 17.41
N VAL A 215 -9.01 -15.62 16.07
CA VAL A 215 -7.85 -15.12 15.31
C VAL A 215 -7.58 -13.64 15.62
N GLU A 216 -8.63 -12.82 15.74
CA GLU A 216 -8.50 -11.43 16.17
C GLU A 216 -7.85 -11.33 17.55
N LYS A 217 -8.35 -12.08 18.54
CA LYS A 217 -7.79 -12.08 19.89
C LYS A 217 -6.32 -12.48 19.89
N GLU A 218 -5.98 -13.61 19.26
CA GLU A 218 -4.61 -14.09 19.18
C GLU A 218 -3.68 -13.11 18.45
N ALA A 219 -4.15 -12.48 17.35
CA ALA A 219 -3.39 -11.45 16.65
C ALA A 219 -3.12 -10.24 17.56
N ARG A 220 -4.13 -9.76 18.31
CA ARG A 220 -3.98 -8.64 19.24
C ARG A 220 -3.08 -9.01 20.44
N ASP A 221 -3.21 -10.21 20.99
CA ASP A 221 -2.38 -10.69 22.10
C ASP A 221 -0.89 -10.79 21.71
N TYR A 222 -0.61 -11.20 20.45
CA TYR A 222 0.77 -11.38 19.97
C TYR A 222 1.40 -10.10 19.42
N PHE A 223 0.65 -9.31 18.63
CA PHE A 223 1.19 -8.13 17.92
C PHE A 223 0.81 -6.80 18.59
N ASN A 224 -0.03 -6.84 19.63
CA ASN A 224 -0.44 -5.69 20.45
C ASN A 224 -0.91 -4.49 19.59
N GLU A 225 -0.31 -3.33 19.82
CA GLU A 225 -0.64 -2.06 19.14
C GLU A 225 -0.41 -2.05 17.63
N LYS A 226 0.27 -3.07 17.08
CA LYS A 226 0.44 -3.20 15.63
C LYS A 226 -0.82 -3.69 14.91
N VAL A 227 -1.82 -4.22 15.62
CA VAL A 227 -3.10 -4.59 14.99
C VAL A 227 -4.04 -3.39 15.02
N TYR A 228 -4.47 -2.94 13.84
CA TYR A 228 -5.44 -1.84 13.74
C TYR A 228 -6.71 -2.17 14.52
N SER A 229 -7.29 -1.16 15.18
CA SER A 229 -8.57 -1.31 15.88
C SER A 229 -9.70 -1.56 14.90
N THR A 230 -9.61 -0.94 13.72
CA THR A 230 -10.54 -1.15 12.62
C THR A 230 -10.37 -2.53 12.01
N VAL A 231 -11.49 -3.21 11.76
CA VAL A 231 -11.55 -4.45 10.98
C VAL A 231 -12.37 -4.26 9.72
N ILE A 232 -11.98 -4.89 8.61
CA ILE A 232 -12.71 -4.83 7.35
C ILE A 232 -13.64 -6.05 7.27
N PRO A 233 -14.96 -5.87 7.24
CA PRO A 233 -15.90 -6.98 7.21
C PRO A 233 -15.90 -7.67 5.85
N ARG A 234 -16.33 -8.94 5.81
CA ARG A 234 -16.72 -9.57 4.54
C ARG A 234 -17.92 -8.83 3.97
N ASN A 235 -17.78 -8.28 2.75
CA ASN A 235 -18.81 -7.48 2.12
C ASN A 235 -18.76 -7.63 0.59
N VAL A 236 -19.87 -7.96 -0.04
CA VAL A 236 -19.95 -8.20 -1.50
C VAL A 236 -19.59 -6.94 -2.30
N ARG A 237 -19.95 -5.75 -1.81
CA ARG A 237 -19.65 -4.47 -2.48
C ARG A 237 -18.15 -4.24 -2.65
N LEU A 238 -17.30 -4.76 -1.73
CA LEU A 238 -15.84 -4.71 -1.86
C LEU A 238 -15.33 -5.52 -3.05
N SER A 239 -16.03 -6.59 -3.42
CA SER A 239 -15.67 -7.43 -4.57
C SER A 239 -16.24 -6.92 -5.87
N GLU A 240 -17.41 -6.24 -5.82
CA GLU A 240 -18.09 -5.68 -7.00
C GLU A 240 -17.42 -4.38 -7.49
N ALA A 241 -17.07 -3.48 -6.58
CA ALA A 241 -16.57 -2.14 -6.90
C ALA A 241 -15.39 -2.15 -7.92
N PRO A 242 -14.38 -3.05 -7.81
CA PRO A 242 -13.29 -3.11 -8.79
C PRO A 242 -13.74 -3.45 -10.22
N SER A 243 -14.82 -4.23 -10.40
CA SER A 243 -15.35 -4.53 -11.74
C SER A 243 -15.97 -3.30 -12.43
N HIS A 244 -16.27 -2.27 -11.67
CA HIS A 244 -16.71 -0.96 -12.15
C HIS A 244 -15.57 0.06 -12.22
N GLY A 245 -14.30 -0.35 -11.97
CA GLY A 245 -13.15 0.53 -11.95
C GLY A 245 -13.22 1.60 -10.83
N MET A 246 -13.87 1.29 -9.70
CA MET A 246 -14.13 2.23 -8.62
C MET A 246 -13.72 1.70 -7.25
N PRO A 247 -13.14 2.55 -6.37
CA PRO A 247 -13.05 2.25 -4.94
C PRO A 247 -14.46 2.10 -4.32
N VAL A 248 -14.62 1.22 -3.34
CA VAL A 248 -15.93 1.04 -2.67
C VAL A 248 -16.41 2.32 -1.99
N LEU A 249 -15.49 3.17 -1.53
CA LEU A 249 -15.77 4.48 -0.92
C LEU A 249 -16.54 5.42 -1.85
N ILE A 250 -16.52 5.14 -3.15
CA ILE A 250 -17.23 5.92 -4.18
C ILE A 250 -18.39 5.09 -4.73
N TYR A 251 -18.19 3.79 -4.94
CA TYR A 251 -19.18 2.87 -5.50
C TYR A 251 -20.43 2.73 -4.60
N ASP A 252 -20.23 2.51 -3.29
CA ASP A 252 -21.30 2.43 -2.29
C ASP A 252 -20.83 2.95 -0.93
N LYS A 253 -21.03 4.25 -0.69
CA LYS A 253 -20.61 4.91 0.56
C LYS A 253 -21.32 4.37 1.80
N SER A 254 -22.49 3.78 1.64
CA SER A 254 -23.34 3.35 2.75
C SER A 254 -23.01 1.96 3.26
N CYS A 255 -22.38 1.11 2.46
CA CYS A 255 -22.11 -0.27 2.82
C CYS A 255 -21.10 -0.40 3.98
N PRO A 256 -21.15 -1.51 4.72
CA PRO A 256 -20.24 -1.73 5.85
C PRO A 256 -18.76 -1.70 5.45
N GLY A 257 -18.40 -2.22 4.27
CA GLY A 257 -17.05 -2.20 3.76
C GLY A 257 -16.50 -0.80 3.56
N SER A 258 -17.31 0.10 2.97
CA SER A 258 -16.96 1.50 2.79
C SER A 258 -16.73 2.22 4.12
N LYS A 259 -17.67 2.08 5.06
CA LYS A 259 -17.55 2.69 6.40
C LYS A 259 -16.29 2.23 7.13
N SER A 260 -15.96 0.94 7.03
CA SER A 260 -14.75 0.39 7.66
C SER A 260 -13.48 0.93 7.01
N TYR A 261 -13.42 1.10 5.68
CA TYR A 261 -12.25 1.71 5.04
C TYR A 261 -12.11 3.20 5.34
N PHE A 262 -13.21 3.94 5.54
CA PHE A 262 -13.13 5.31 6.06
C PHE A 262 -12.53 5.33 7.47
N SER A 263 -13.05 4.49 8.39
CA SER A 263 -12.50 4.38 9.75
C SER A 263 -11.02 3.96 9.74
N PHE A 264 -10.65 3.04 8.87
CA PHE A 264 -9.24 2.63 8.70
C PHE A 264 -8.37 3.79 8.20
N THR A 265 -8.85 4.60 7.26
CA THR A 265 -8.13 5.77 6.77
C THR A 265 -7.88 6.79 7.88
N ASP A 266 -8.89 7.04 8.72
CA ASP A 266 -8.77 7.94 9.87
C ASP A 266 -7.77 7.40 10.90
N GLU A 267 -7.87 6.12 11.24
CA GLU A 267 -6.93 5.45 12.17
C GLU A 267 -5.50 5.48 11.61
N PHE A 268 -5.32 5.20 10.33
CA PHE A 268 -4.04 5.27 9.63
C PHE A 268 -3.40 6.66 9.70
N LEU A 269 -4.17 7.72 9.51
CA LEU A 269 -3.68 9.10 9.61
C LEU A 269 -3.37 9.51 11.06
N ASN A 270 -4.16 9.04 12.02
CA ASN A 270 -3.95 9.34 13.44
C ASN A 270 -2.67 8.69 13.98
N GLN A 271 -2.33 7.47 13.56
CA GLN A 271 -1.06 6.83 13.92
C GLN A 271 0.16 7.66 13.49
N GLU A 272 0.09 8.39 12.37
CA GLU A 272 1.20 9.26 11.95
C GLU A 272 1.51 10.36 12.94
N SER A 273 0.50 10.95 13.55
CA SER A 273 0.69 12.00 14.53
C SER A 273 1.48 11.52 15.77
N THR A 274 1.37 10.22 16.08
CA THR A 274 2.04 9.59 17.22
C THR A 274 3.46 9.14 16.86
N ILE A 275 3.66 8.50 15.73
CA ILE A 275 4.97 7.99 15.27
C ILE A 275 5.99 9.12 15.07
N TRP A 276 5.54 10.30 14.61
CA TRP A 276 6.42 11.44 14.31
C TRP A 276 6.51 12.48 15.46
N SER A 277 5.74 12.32 16.52
CA SER A 277 5.88 13.14 17.73
C SER A 277 6.97 12.61 18.68
N THR A 278 7.40 11.36 18.50
CA THR A 278 8.40 10.67 19.33
C THR A 278 9.78 10.55 18.66
N ALA A 279 9.93 10.98 17.40
CA ALA A 279 11.19 11.08 16.66
C ALA A 279 11.57 12.57 16.46
#